data_b3a7d7905f72a9438f7915b4a9573852
#
_entry.id   b3a7d7905f72a9438f7915b4a9573852
#
_cell.length_a   1.000
_cell.length_b   1.000
_cell.length_c   1.000
_cell.angle_alpha   90.00
_cell.angle_beta   90.00
_cell.angle_gamma   90.00
#
_symmetry.space_group_name_H-M   'P 1'
#
loop_
_entity.id
_entity.type
_entity.pdbx_description
1 polymer ?
#
loop_
_entity_poly.entity_id
_entity_poly.type
_entity_poly.pdbx_seq_one_letter_code
_entity_poly.pdbx_strand_id
1 'polypeptide(L)'
;MTETLPAMTSAKPRRLALSPSRAADFKQCPLLYRFRAVDRLPETPSRLQVRGTVVHTVLERLFALSPDQRDAEAGRELVDPAWRDVLAASPELGELFAGSGDPELGEWLDSARGLVEAYFALEDPRLVAPEACELLVEAELAASDAGDGEPLLLRGYIDRLDVAATGEIRVVDYKSGAAPREFFEAKALFQMKFYALVLLRIRGVVPRQLRLLYLADRQALSYTPDEAELVRFERTLVAIWSAIRRAARSGDFRPNPSRLCDWCDHKSRCPSFGGTVPPYPGWPDPAGAGAETARDRAE
;
A
#
# COMPACT_ATOMS: atom_id res chain seq x y z
N MET A 1 3.97 -30.76 -40.42
CA MET A 1 4.40 -30.41 -39.05
C MET A 1 3.65 -29.16 -38.66
N THR A 2 2.57 -29.33 -37.93
CA THR A 2 1.66 -28.23 -37.49
C THR A 2 2.12 -27.80 -36.13
N GLU A 3 2.71 -26.62 -36.05
CA GLU A 3 3.15 -25.98 -34.82
C GLU A 3 1.93 -25.46 -34.06
N THR A 4 1.64 -26.05 -32.92
CA THR A 4 0.55 -25.65 -32.03
C THR A 4 1.03 -24.45 -31.23
N LEU A 5 0.46 -23.28 -31.49
CA LEU A 5 0.66 -22.07 -30.70
C LEU A 5 0.23 -22.32 -29.25
N PRO A 6 1.00 -21.88 -28.23
CA PRO A 6 0.61 -22.00 -26.84
C PRO A 6 -0.62 -21.11 -26.55
N ALA A 7 -1.62 -21.72 -25.91
CA ALA A 7 -2.83 -21.04 -25.48
C ALA A 7 -2.49 -19.83 -24.62
N MET A 8 -2.89 -18.65 -25.06
CA MET A 8 -2.89 -17.42 -24.22
C MET A 8 -3.78 -17.68 -23.01
N THR A 9 -3.18 -17.80 -21.84
CA THR A 9 -3.90 -17.80 -20.58
C THR A 9 -4.64 -16.48 -20.45
N SER A 10 -5.96 -16.53 -20.62
CA SER A 10 -6.87 -15.42 -20.40
C SER A 10 -6.68 -14.95 -18.95
N ALA A 11 -6.09 -13.78 -18.76
CA ALA A 11 -6.02 -13.15 -17.46
C ALA A 11 -7.47 -12.95 -16.95
N LYS A 12 -7.79 -13.52 -15.78
CA LYS A 12 -9.11 -13.33 -15.16
C LYS A 12 -9.41 -11.84 -15.05
N PRO A 13 -10.63 -11.41 -15.39
CA PRO A 13 -11.03 -10.01 -15.24
C PRO A 13 -10.83 -9.57 -13.79
N ARG A 14 -10.10 -8.47 -13.60
CA ARG A 14 -9.73 -7.96 -12.27
C ARG A 14 -10.91 -7.25 -11.64
N ARG A 15 -11.50 -7.86 -10.61
CA ARG A 15 -12.51 -7.22 -9.77
C ARG A 15 -11.88 -6.08 -8.97
N LEU A 16 -12.67 -5.01 -8.71
CA LEU A 16 -12.26 -3.99 -7.74
C LEU A 16 -12.11 -4.64 -6.36
N ALA A 17 -10.92 -4.50 -5.81
CA ALA A 17 -10.59 -4.95 -4.46
C ALA A 17 -10.58 -3.76 -3.50
N LEU A 18 -10.86 -4.01 -2.24
CA LEU A 18 -10.64 -3.06 -1.16
C LEU A 18 -9.22 -3.27 -0.61
N SER A 19 -8.40 -2.24 -0.66
CA SER A 19 -7.10 -2.18 0.00
C SER A 19 -7.17 -1.26 1.23
N PRO A 20 -6.16 -1.28 2.13
CA PRO A 20 -6.09 -0.34 3.24
C PRO A 20 -6.19 1.12 2.80
N SER A 21 -5.48 1.50 1.75
CA SER A 21 -5.49 2.86 1.19
C SER A 21 -6.84 3.24 0.61
N ARG A 22 -7.45 2.37 -0.21
CA ARG A 22 -8.79 2.61 -0.78
C ARG A 22 -9.86 2.76 0.30
N ALA A 23 -9.79 1.95 1.36
CA ALA A 23 -10.67 2.10 2.51
C ALA A 23 -10.44 3.43 3.24
N ALA A 24 -9.18 3.83 3.41
CA ALA A 24 -8.82 5.11 4.02
C ALA A 24 -9.29 6.30 3.16
N ASP A 25 -9.10 6.26 1.84
CA ASP A 25 -9.57 7.28 0.91
C ASP A 25 -11.09 7.48 1.02
N PHE A 26 -11.85 6.40 0.99
CA PHE A 26 -13.31 6.49 1.10
C PHE A 26 -13.76 7.04 2.46
N LYS A 27 -13.13 6.61 3.54
CA LYS A 27 -13.40 7.15 4.89
C LYS A 27 -13.05 8.63 5.00
N GLN A 28 -11.96 9.03 4.37
CA GLN A 28 -11.53 10.44 4.36
C GLN A 28 -12.48 11.29 3.51
N CYS A 29 -12.74 10.88 2.27
CA CYS A 29 -13.59 11.59 1.33
C CYS A 29 -14.07 10.63 0.22
N PRO A 30 -15.37 10.30 0.14
CA PRO A 30 -15.90 9.46 -0.94
C PRO A 30 -15.54 9.95 -2.34
N LEU A 31 -15.50 11.27 -2.57
CA LEU A 31 -15.11 11.84 -3.86
C LEU A 31 -13.62 11.61 -4.18
N LEU A 32 -12.74 11.64 -3.19
CA LEU A 32 -11.33 11.29 -3.36
C LEU A 32 -11.18 9.83 -3.78
N TYR A 33 -11.90 8.93 -3.10
CA TYR A 33 -11.94 7.52 -3.50
C TYR A 33 -12.38 7.37 -4.97
N ARG A 34 -13.43 8.08 -5.39
CA ARG A 34 -13.89 8.05 -6.78
C ARG A 34 -12.78 8.50 -7.71
N PHE A 35 -12.16 9.64 -7.47
CA PHE A 35 -11.10 10.17 -8.32
C PHE A 35 -9.93 9.19 -8.47
N ARG A 36 -9.54 8.54 -7.37
CA ARG A 36 -8.41 7.61 -7.34
C ARG A 36 -8.75 6.21 -7.88
N ALA A 37 -9.84 5.62 -7.42
CA ALA A 37 -10.15 4.21 -7.67
C ALA A 37 -11.06 3.99 -8.89
N VAL A 38 -11.97 4.92 -9.19
CA VAL A 38 -12.96 4.79 -10.27
C VAL A 38 -12.52 5.59 -11.48
N ASP A 39 -12.35 6.91 -11.34
CA ASP A 39 -11.96 7.80 -12.43
C ASP A 39 -10.47 7.65 -12.80
N ARG A 40 -9.63 7.17 -11.87
CA ARG A 40 -8.18 6.97 -12.00
C ARG A 40 -7.47 8.23 -12.51
N LEU A 41 -7.83 9.36 -11.91
CA LEU A 41 -7.22 10.62 -12.27
C LEU A 41 -5.73 10.63 -11.87
N PRO A 42 -4.86 11.17 -12.72
CA PRO A 42 -3.44 11.26 -12.40
C PRO A 42 -3.23 12.18 -11.20
N GLU A 43 -2.28 11.81 -10.38
CA GLU A 43 -1.74 12.62 -9.28
C GLU A 43 -0.22 12.72 -9.45
N THR A 44 0.34 13.83 -9.01
CA THR A 44 1.79 14.00 -9.06
C THR A 44 2.41 13.38 -7.82
N PRO A 45 3.25 12.33 -7.96
CA PRO A 45 3.93 11.74 -6.82
C PRO A 45 4.81 12.79 -6.13
N SER A 46 4.79 12.81 -4.80
CA SER A 46 5.72 13.66 -4.06
C SER A 46 7.09 12.98 -3.93
N ARG A 47 8.16 13.78 -3.82
CA ARG A 47 9.51 13.25 -3.54
C ARG A 47 9.56 12.38 -2.29
N LEU A 48 8.71 12.66 -1.27
CA LEU A 48 8.62 11.87 -0.04
C LEU A 48 8.02 10.48 -0.29
N GLN A 49 6.96 10.39 -1.11
CA GLN A 49 6.35 9.11 -1.49
C GLN A 49 7.34 8.27 -2.30
N VAL A 50 7.96 8.85 -3.32
CA VAL A 50 8.94 8.15 -4.16
C VAL A 50 10.16 7.68 -3.35
N ARG A 51 10.62 8.49 -2.37
CA ARG A 51 11.68 8.06 -1.45
C ARG A 51 11.24 6.84 -0.62
N GLY A 52 10.01 6.82 -0.16
CA GLY A 52 9.44 5.64 0.50
C GLY A 52 9.52 4.40 -0.38
N THR A 53 9.09 4.50 -1.64
CA THR A 53 9.18 3.39 -2.62
C THR A 53 10.61 2.89 -2.80
N VAL A 54 11.59 3.80 -2.94
CA VAL A 54 13.01 3.42 -3.04
C VAL A 54 13.48 2.67 -1.80
N VAL A 55 13.13 3.17 -0.60
CA VAL A 55 13.52 2.53 0.67
C VAL A 55 12.91 1.13 0.80
N HIS A 56 11.63 0.93 0.46
CA HIS A 56 10.99 -0.39 0.46
C HIS A 56 11.68 -1.35 -0.51
N THR A 57 11.98 -0.88 -1.74
CA THR A 57 12.72 -1.67 -2.74
C THR A 57 14.12 -2.07 -2.22
N VAL A 58 14.82 -1.17 -1.51
CA VAL A 58 16.11 -1.48 -0.89
C VAL A 58 15.97 -2.55 0.17
N LEU A 59 14.99 -2.42 1.07
CA LEU A 59 14.79 -3.39 2.16
C LEU A 59 14.36 -4.76 1.63
N GLU A 60 13.52 -4.82 0.59
CA GLU A 60 13.20 -6.06 -0.11
C GLU A 60 14.47 -6.74 -0.65
N ARG A 61 15.34 -5.99 -1.34
CA ARG A 61 16.60 -6.50 -1.90
C ARG A 61 17.62 -6.89 -0.85
N LEU A 62 17.67 -6.15 0.24
CA LEU A 62 18.53 -6.49 1.37
C LEU A 62 18.20 -7.88 1.91
N PHE A 63 16.92 -8.23 2.00
CA PHE A 63 16.49 -9.57 2.43
C PHE A 63 16.69 -10.66 1.36
N ALA A 64 16.89 -10.30 0.10
CA ALA A 64 17.29 -11.24 -0.94
C ALA A 64 18.79 -11.63 -0.86
N LEU A 65 19.61 -10.85 -0.13
CA LEU A 65 20.99 -11.20 0.14
C LEU A 65 21.11 -12.34 1.17
N SER A 66 22.25 -13.04 1.18
CA SER A 66 22.55 -13.97 2.27
C SER A 66 22.67 -13.23 3.62
N PRO A 67 22.30 -13.86 4.75
CA PRO A 67 22.28 -13.17 6.05
C PRO A 67 23.58 -12.46 6.44
N ASP A 68 24.73 -13.03 6.10
CA ASP A 68 26.06 -12.47 6.36
C ASP A 68 26.35 -11.20 5.56
N GLN A 69 25.66 -10.99 4.45
CA GLN A 69 25.79 -9.83 3.58
C GLN A 69 24.82 -8.68 3.91
N ARG A 70 23.93 -8.88 4.88
CA ARG A 70 22.89 -7.90 5.24
C ARG A 70 23.41 -6.89 6.26
N ASP A 71 24.30 -6.01 5.83
CA ASP A 71 24.83 -4.95 6.65
C ASP A 71 24.44 -3.54 6.14
N ALA A 72 24.80 -2.52 6.89
CA ALA A 72 24.41 -1.14 6.56
C ALA A 72 25.08 -0.63 5.27
N GLU A 73 26.29 -1.11 4.95
CA GLU A 73 26.99 -0.74 3.73
C GLU A 73 26.29 -1.30 2.50
N ALA A 74 25.98 -2.59 2.51
CA ALA A 74 25.17 -3.23 1.46
C ALA A 74 23.82 -2.54 1.27
N GLY A 75 23.15 -2.18 2.37
CA GLY A 75 21.90 -1.42 2.31
C GLY A 75 22.04 -0.07 1.62
N ARG A 76 23.13 0.68 1.90
CA ARG A 76 23.42 1.97 1.25
C ARG A 76 23.71 1.81 -0.25
N GLU A 77 24.47 0.80 -0.62
CA GLU A 77 24.84 0.52 -2.01
C GLU A 77 23.63 0.14 -2.88
N LEU A 78 22.57 -0.44 -2.27
CA LEU A 78 21.34 -0.80 -2.97
C LEU A 78 20.47 0.41 -3.35
N VAL A 79 20.69 1.62 -2.82
CA VAL A 79 19.83 2.79 -3.07
C VAL A 79 19.86 3.23 -4.53
N ASP A 80 21.04 3.39 -5.14
CA ASP A 80 21.14 3.82 -6.54
C ASP A 80 20.56 2.78 -7.53
N PRO A 81 20.83 1.47 -7.38
CA PRO A 81 20.13 0.45 -8.17
C PRO A 81 18.59 0.48 -7.98
N ALA A 82 18.11 0.64 -6.75
CA ALA A 82 16.68 0.72 -6.49
C ALA A 82 16.04 1.95 -7.16
N TRP A 83 16.70 3.12 -7.06
CA TRP A 83 16.23 4.32 -7.77
C TRP A 83 16.17 4.12 -9.29
N ARG A 84 17.20 3.54 -9.88
CA ARG A 84 17.21 3.26 -11.34
C ARG A 84 16.05 2.37 -11.78
N ASP A 85 15.71 1.36 -10.98
CA ASP A 85 14.62 0.47 -11.34
C ASP A 85 13.24 1.12 -11.11
N VAL A 86 13.09 1.92 -10.05
CA VAL A 86 11.88 2.74 -9.83
C VAL A 86 11.68 3.70 -11.01
N LEU A 87 12.76 4.36 -11.45
CA LEU A 87 12.74 5.26 -12.59
C LEU A 87 12.46 4.53 -13.92
N ALA A 88 13.01 3.31 -14.10
CA ALA A 88 12.74 2.50 -15.29
C ALA A 88 11.27 2.04 -15.36
N ALA A 89 10.65 1.76 -14.21
CA ALA A 89 9.24 1.41 -14.11
C ALA A 89 8.28 2.61 -14.30
N SER A 90 8.75 3.82 -13.94
CA SER A 90 7.96 5.07 -13.97
C SER A 90 8.85 6.24 -14.39
N PRO A 91 9.14 6.38 -15.72
CA PRO A 91 10.09 7.38 -16.23
C PRO A 91 9.69 8.83 -15.92
N GLU A 92 8.39 9.10 -15.75
CA GLU A 92 7.84 10.40 -15.37
C GLU A 92 8.36 10.92 -14.02
N LEU A 93 8.83 10.02 -13.14
CA LEU A 93 9.42 10.41 -11.85
C LEU A 93 10.73 11.19 -12.00
N GLY A 94 11.39 11.08 -13.14
CA GLY A 94 12.55 11.92 -13.47
C GLY A 94 12.24 13.41 -13.49
N GLU A 95 10.99 13.78 -13.82
CA GLU A 95 10.53 15.18 -13.83
C GLU A 95 10.55 15.84 -12.44
N LEU A 96 10.50 15.04 -11.36
CA LEU A 96 10.61 15.54 -9.98
C LEU A 96 11.92 16.30 -9.72
N PHE A 97 12.95 16.00 -10.50
CA PHE A 97 14.29 16.59 -10.39
C PHE A 97 14.68 17.39 -11.64
N ALA A 98 13.77 17.51 -12.63
CA ALA A 98 14.01 18.28 -13.82
C ALA A 98 14.15 19.78 -13.45
N GLY A 99 15.31 20.37 -13.77
CA GLY A 99 15.60 21.77 -13.47
C GLY A 99 16.31 22.03 -12.14
N SER A 100 16.43 21.03 -11.26
CA SER A 100 17.11 21.16 -9.95
C SER A 100 18.60 20.79 -10.01
N GLY A 101 18.99 20.04 -11.03
CA GLY A 101 20.37 19.58 -11.25
C GLY A 101 20.79 18.39 -10.37
N ASP A 102 21.95 17.83 -10.68
CA ASP A 102 22.51 16.66 -10.00
C ASP A 102 22.66 16.78 -8.47
N PRO A 103 23.01 17.97 -7.89
CA PRO A 103 23.18 18.07 -6.43
C PRO A 103 21.89 17.77 -5.64
N GLU A 104 20.73 18.23 -6.10
CA GLU A 104 19.46 18.01 -5.38
C GLU A 104 19.03 16.55 -5.40
N LEU A 105 19.23 15.85 -6.52
CA LEU A 105 19.02 14.41 -6.61
C LEU A 105 19.98 13.67 -5.68
N GLY A 106 21.26 14.09 -5.62
CA GLY A 106 22.24 13.51 -4.72
C GLY A 106 21.84 13.61 -3.25
N GLU A 107 21.45 14.80 -2.78
CA GLU A 107 20.96 15.01 -1.41
C GLU A 107 19.70 14.19 -1.10
N TRP A 108 18.82 14.05 -2.07
CA TRP A 108 17.61 13.25 -1.90
C TRP A 108 17.94 11.76 -1.79
N LEU A 109 18.85 11.22 -2.61
CA LEU A 109 19.34 9.85 -2.50
C LEU A 109 20.06 9.62 -1.16
N ASP A 110 20.86 10.59 -0.69
CA ASP A 110 21.48 10.53 0.63
C ASP A 110 20.46 10.49 1.76
N SER A 111 19.34 11.20 1.62
CA SER A 111 18.24 11.10 2.56
C SER A 111 17.58 9.71 2.59
N ALA A 112 17.54 9.02 1.44
CA ALA A 112 17.06 7.63 1.38
C ALA A 112 18.08 6.68 2.04
N ARG A 113 19.38 6.85 1.81
CA ARG A 113 20.46 6.10 2.49
C ARG A 113 20.39 6.25 4.00
N GLY A 114 20.11 7.48 4.50
CA GLY A 114 19.93 7.73 5.92
C GLY A 114 18.75 6.97 6.53
N LEU A 115 17.65 6.81 5.79
CA LEU A 115 16.50 5.99 6.24
C LEU A 115 16.84 4.49 6.25
N VAL A 116 17.58 4.01 5.25
CA VAL A 116 18.06 2.62 5.23
C VAL A 116 19.00 2.35 6.40
N GLU A 117 19.94 3.27 6.70
CA GLU A 117 20.78 3.16 7.89
C GLU A 117 19.99 3.14 9.20
N ALA A 118 18.95 3.97 9.29
CA ALA A 118 18.10 4.02 10.47
C ALA A 118 17.40 2.68 10.76
N TYR A 119 17.14 1.87 9.73
CA TYR A 119 16.59 0.52 9.88
C TYR A 119 17.49 -0.38 10.75
N PHE A 120 18.81 -0.33 10.58
CA PHE A 120 19.76 -1.15 11.34
C PHE A 120 19.84 -0.79 12.83
N ALA A 121 19.29 0.35 13.23
CA ALA A 121 19.13 0.69 14.64
C ALA A 121 17.86 0.04 15.25
N LEU A 122 16.94 -0.46 14.43
CA LEU A 122 15.67 -1.05 14.88
C LEU A 122 15.72 -2.58 14.97
N GLU A 123 16.50 -3.20 14.08
CA GLU A 123 16.72 -4.66 14.11
C GLU A 123 17.99 -5.05 13.34
N ASP A 124 18.52 -6.23 13.63
CA ASP A 124 19.61 -6.84 12.88
C ASP A 124 19.05 -7.78 11.81
N PRO A 125 19.10 -7.43 10.51
CA PRO A 125 18.51 -8.25 9.44
C PRO A 125 19.23 -9.58 9.24
N ARG A 126 20.44 -9.75 9.79
CA ARG A 126 21.17 -11.02 9.75
C ARG A 126 20.53 -12.10 10.61
N LEU A 127 19.76 -11.68 11.63
CA LEU A 127 19.05 -12.56 12.56
C LEU A 127 17.61 -12.84 12.13
N VAL A 128 17.18 -12.30 10.99
CA VAL A 128 15.82 -12.41 10.49
C VAL A 128 15.81 -13.25 9.21
N ALA A 129 14.93 -14.26 9.17
CA ALA A 129 14.66 -15.06 7.98
C ALA A 129 13.19 -14.88 7.60
N PRO A 130 12.83 -13.88 6.78
CA PRO A 130 11.44 -13.69 6.38
C PRO A 130 10.96 -14.87 5.52
N GLU A 131 9.68 -15.21 5.63
CA GLU A 131 9.03 -16.12 4.70
C GLU A 131 8.86 -15.43 3.33
N ALA A 132 8.52 -14.13 3.33
CA ALA A 132 8.36 -13.34 2.13
C ALA A 132 8.55 -11.84 2.41
N CYS A 133 8.97 -11.12 1.36
CA CYS A 133 8.95 -9.67 1.28
C CYS A 133 8.03 -9.25 0.13
N GLU A 134 7.41 -8.05 0.21
CA GLU A 134 6.46 -7.50 -0.76
C GLU A 134 5.38 -8.53 -1.17
N LEU A 135 4.83 -9.22 -0.17
CA LEU A 135 3.89 -10.32 -0.37
C LEU A 135 2.51 -9.80 -0.72
N LEU A 136 2.06 -10.08 -1.96
CA LEU A 136 0.65 -9.89 -2.32
C LEU A 136 -0.23 -10.86 -1.53
N VAL A 137 -1.19 -10.32 -0.81
CA VAL A 137 -2.20 -11.09 -0.06
C VAL A 137 -3.59 -10.72 -0.52
N GLU A 138 -4.42 -11.75 -0.72
CA GLU A 138 -5.81 -11.59 -1.15
C GLU A 138 -6.72 -12.50 -0.32
N ALA A 139 -7.86 -11.99 0.09
CA ALA A 139 -8.91 -12.77 0.71
C ALA A 139 -10.28 -12.36 0.16
N GLU A 140 -11.15 -13.33 -0.06
CA GLU A 140 -12.53 -13.09 -0.50
C GLU A 140 -13.46 -13.30 0.70
N LEU A 141 -14.21 -12.26 1.07
CA LEU A 141 -15.27 -12.36 2.07
C LEU A 141 -16.58 -12.72 1.38
N ALA A 142 -17.34 -13.63 1.99
CA ALA A 142 -18.57 -14.16 1.39
C ALA A 142 -19.60 -13.05 1.11
N ALA A 143 -20.44 -13.29 0.10
CA ALA A 143 -21.49 -12.35 -0.34
C ALA A 143 -22.47 -11.94 0.76
N SER A 144 -22.79 -12.86 1.67
CA SER A 144 -23.64 -12.60 2.84
C SER A 144 -23.03 -11.58 3.80
N ASP A 145 -21.73 -11.50 3.86
CA ASP A 145 -20.99 -10.59 4.73
C ASP A 145 -20.81 -9.21 4.08
N ALA A 146 -20.85 -9.15 2.73
CA ALA A 146 -20.71 -7.90 1.96
C ALA A 146 -22.02 -7.13 1.73
N GLY A 147 -23.17 -7.71 2.06
CA GLY A 147 -24.46 -6.99 2.16
C GLY A 147 -25.24 -6.79 0.86
N ASP A 148 -24.72 -7.13 -0.33
CA ASP A 148 -25.39 -6.92 -1.63
C ASP A 148 -25.24 -8.09 -2.64
N GLY A 149 -24.88 -9.26 -2.16
CA GLY A 149 -24.82 -10.47 -2.98
C GLY A 149 -23.51 -10.69 -3.74
N GLU A 150 -22.59 -9.72 -3.77
CA GLU A 150 -21.27 -9.87 -4.37
C GLU A 150 -20.19 -10.03 -3.29
N PRO A 151 -19.24 -10.95 -3.47
CA PRO A 151 -18.14 -11.12 -2.52
C PRO A 151 -17.22 -9.89 -2.53
N LEU A 152 -16.74 -9.52 -1.34
CA LEU A 152 -15.75 -8.47 -1.16
C LEU A 152 -14.34 -9.07 -1.30
N LEU A 153 -13.59 -8.62 -2.30
CA LEU A 153 -12.18 -8.95 -2.45
C LEU A 153 -11.35 -7.95 -1.63
N LEU A 154 -10.61 -8.46 -0.65
CA LEU A 154 -9.55 -7.73 0.07
C LEU A 154 -8.23 -8.00 -0.63
N ARG A 155 -7.42 -6.96 -0.83
CA ARG A 155 -6.09 -7.06 -1.45
C ARG A 155 -5.13 -6.07 -0.84
N GLY A 156 -3.88 -6.49 -0.63
CA GLY A 156 -2.80 -5.61 -0.19
C GLY A 156 -1.45 -6.27 -0.30
N TYR A 157 -0.41 -5.49 -0.07
CA TYR A 157 0.97 -5.97 -0.01
C TYR A 157 1.48 -5.88 1.42
N ILE A 158 2.09 -6.95 1.90
CA ILE A 158 2.78 -7.01 3.19
C ILE A 158 4.27 -6.79 2.89
N ASP A 159 4.86 -5.74 3.44
CA ASP A 159 6.26 -5.42 3.19
C ASP A 159 7.18 -6.58 3.59
N ARG A 160 6.93 -7.19 4.77
CA ARG A 160 7.64 -8.40 5.21
C ARG A 160 6.78 -9.28 6.09
N LEU A 161 6.80 -10.58 5.80
CA LEU A 161 6.16 -11.62 6.58
C LEU A 161 7.22 -12.55 7.19
N ASP A 162 7.29 -12.59 8.50
CA ASP A 162 8.17 -13.49 9.23
C ASP A 162 7.32 -14.62 9.83
N VAL A 163 7.80 -15.86 9.70
CA VAL A 163 7.16 -17.03 10.30
C VAL A 163 8.20 -17.77 11.13
N ALA A 164 7.92 -17.91 12.42
CA ALA A 164 8.78 -18.66 13.33
C ALA A 164 8.67 -20.17 13.08
N ALA A 165 9.67 -20.93 13.51
CA ALA A 165 9.63 -22.40 13.44
C ALA A 165 8.41 -23.03 14.19
N THR A 166 7.86 -22.29 15.15
CA THR A 166 6.63 -22.63 15.88
C THR A 166 5.34 -22.36 15.11
N GLY A 167 5.43 -21.70 13.93
CA GLY A 167 4.30 -21.29 13.11
C GLY A 167 3.71 -19.91 13.48
N GLU A 168 4.25 -19.22 14.48
CA GLU A 168 3.82 -17.86 14.83
C GLU A 168 4.20 -16.85 13.74
N ILE A 169 3.25 -16.00 13.39
CA ILE A 169 3.39 -15.01 12.30
C ILE A 169 3.65 -13.60 12.87
N ARG A 170 4.64 -12.92 12.30
CA ARG A 170 4.85 -11.49 12.47
C ARG A 170 4.69 -10.78 11.12
N VAL A 171 3.85 -9.75 11.09
CA VAL A 171 3.73 -8.83 9.95
C VAL A 171 4.56 -7.60 10.27
N VAL A 172 5.44 -7.22 9.36
CA VAL A 172 6.27 -6.01 9.48
C VAL A 172 5.94 -5.07 8.33
N ASP A 173 5.81 -3.79 8.65
CA ASP A 173 5.54 -2.72 7.70
C ASP A 173 6.51 -1.56 7.97
N TYR A 174 7.15 -1.06 6.92
CA TYR A 174 8.13 -0.01 6.99
C TYR A 174 7.48 1.35 6.72
N LYS A 175 7.81 2.32 7.53
CA LYS A 175 7.35 3.70 7.38
C LYS A 175 8.55 4.63 7.23
N SER A 176 8.71 5.23 6.06
CA SER A 176 9.78 6.20 5.77
C SER A 176 9.61 7.54 6.49
N GLY A 177 8.40 7.81 7.03
CA GLY A 177 8.10 8.99 7.82
C GLY A 177 8.38 8.82 9.32
N ALA A 178 8.07 9.90 10.06
CA ALA A 178 8.12 9.93 11.51
C ALA A 178 6.94 9.16 12.15
N ALA A 179 7.15 8.63 13.36
CA ALA A 179 6.09 7.99 14.12
C ALA A 179 4.97 9.00 14.40
N PRO A 180 3.70 8.62 14.17
CA PRO A 180 2.59 9.51 14.41
C PRO A 180 2.45 9.80 15.90
N ARG A 181 2.07 11.04 16.24
CA ARG A 181 1.56 11.33 17.58
C ARG A 181 0.25 10.57 17.81
N GLU A 182 -0.12 10.29 19.04
CA GLU A 182 -1.22 9.40 19.49
C GLU A 182 -2.49 9.37 18.61
N PHE A 183 -2.88 10.49 18.00
CA PHE A 183 -4.07 10.58 17.15
C PHE A 183 -3.96 9.91 15.77
N PHE A 184 -2.76 9.63 15.27
CA PHE A 184 -2.54 9.04 13.95
C PHE A 184 -2.22 7.53 13.99
N GLU A 185 -2.06 6.96 15.17
CA GLU A 185 -1.87 5.51 15.35
C GLU A 185 -3.03 4.70 14.77
N ALA A 186 -4.26 5.24 14.84
CA ALA A 186 -5.46 4.57 14.34
C ALA A 186 -5.40 4.25 12.83
N LYS A 187 -4.75 5.11 12.01
CA LYS A 187 -4.59 4.85 10.56
C LYS A 187 -3.58 3.73 10.32
N ALA A 188 -2.46 3.76 11.02
CA ALA A 188 -1.43 2.73 10.90
C ALA A 188 -1.94 1.38 11.40
N LEU A 189 -2.63 1.34 12.54
CA LEU A 189 -3.28 0.15 13.07
C LEU A 189 -4.39 -0.37 12.15
N PHE A 190 -5.10 0.49 11.43
CA PHE A 190 -6.10 0.07 10.46
C PHE A 190 -5.48 -0.78 9.35
N GLN A 191 -4.35 -0.35 8.78
CA GLN A 191 -3.61 -1.10 7.77
C GLN A 191 -3.12 -2.44 8.32
N MET A 192 -2.54 -2.43 9.52
CA MET A 192 -2.02 -3.65 10.14
C MET A 192 -3.13 -4.66 10.48
N LYS A 193 -4.28 -4.19 10.99
CA LYS A 193 -5.46 -5.05 11.22
C LYS A 193 -6.01 -5.62 9.92
N PHE A 194 -5.91 -4.86 8.83
CA PHE A 194 -6.32 -5.35 7.51
C PHE A 194 -5.47 -6.57 7.10
N TYR A 195 -4.15 -6.47 7.19
CA TYR A 195 -3.26 -7.60 6.88
C TYR A 195 -3.46 -8.79 7.83
N ALA A 196 -3.65 -8.51 9.12
CA ALA A 196 -3.94 -9.57 10.09
C ALA A 196 -5.24 -10.31 9.78
N LEU A 197 -6.29 -9.58 9.37
CA LEU A 197 -7.56 -10.19 8.96
C LEU A 197 -7.40 -11.02 7.69
N VAL A 198 -6.68 -10.51 6.68
CA VAL A 198 -6.44 -11.27 5.45
C VAL A 198 -5.70 -12.56 5.77
N LEU A 199 -4.64 -12.52 6.59
CA LEU A 199 -3.90 -13.71 7.01
C LEU A 199 -4.78 -14.69 7.81
N LEU A 200 -5.63 -14.20 8.71
CA LEU A 200 -6.60 -15.04 9.41
C LEU A 200 -7.53 -15.76 8.41
N ARG A 201 -7.98 -15.08 7.35
CA ARG A 201 -8.89 -15.66 6.35
C ARG A 201 -8.21 -16.68 5.43
N ILE A 202 -6.95 -16.45 5.03
CA ILE A 202 -6.26 -17.34 4.09
C ILE A 202 -5.44 -18.45 4.76
N ARG A 203 -4.99 -18.23 6.01
CA ARG A 203 -4.14 -19.19 6.75
C ARG A 203 -4.81 -19.77 7.99
N GLY A 204 -5.94 -19.21 8.44
CA GLY A 204 -6.61 -19.61 9.68
C GLY A 204 -5.84 -19.24 10.95
N VAL A 205 -4.84 -18.36 10.87
CA VAL A 205 -3.95 -18.01 11.98
C VAL A 205 -3.99 -16.50 12.21
N VAL A 206 -4.22 -16.11 13.47
CA VAL A 206 -4.07 -14.70 13.90
C VAL A 206 -2.58 -14.42 14.06
N PRO A 207 -2.02 -13.40 13.39
CA PRO A 207 -0.63 -13.01 13.57
C PRO A 207 -0.32 -12.70 15.03
N ARG A 208 0.80 -13.23 15.53
CA ARG A 208 1.26 -13.02 16.91
C ARG A 208 1.69 -11.58 17.15
N GLN A 209 2.23 -10.93 16.12
CA GLN A 209 2.73 -9.56 16.21
C GLN A 209 2.52 -8.81 14.88
N LEU A 210 2.06 -7.57 14.99
CA LEU A 210 2.07 -6.58 13.93
C LEU A 210 3.08 -5.51 14.32
N ARG A 211 4.08 -5.25 13.47
CA ARG A 211 5.19 -4.35 13.78
C ARG A 211 5.35 -3.28 12.72
N LEU A 212 5.28 -2.02 13.13
CA LEU A 212 5.53 -0.85 12.32
C LEU A 212 6.92 -0.29 12.66
N LEU A 213 7.77 -0.14 11.66
CA LEU A 213 9.11 0.40 11.81
C LEU A 213 9.19 1.80 11.19
N TYR A 214 9.16 2.83 12.04
CA TYR A 214 9.28 4.23 11.65
C TYR A 214 10.75 4.61 11.53
N LEU A 215 11.25 4.63 10.28
CA LEU A 215 12.68 4.78 10.01
C LEU A 215 13.20 6.18 10.36
N ALA A 216 12.42 7.24 10.08
CA ALA A 216 12.85 8.60 10.35
C ALA A 216 13.15 8.87 11.85
N ASP A 217 12.37 8.27 12.74
CA ASP A 217 12.51 8.45 14.19
C ASP A 217 13.22 7.28 14.87
N ARG A 218 13.56 6.23 14.13
CA ARG A 218 14.08 4.97 14.68
C ARG A 218 13.18 4.40 15.78
N GLN A 219 11.87 4.43 15.55
CA GLN A 219 10.88 3.93 16.49
C GLN A 219 10.17 2.70 15.94
N ALA A 220 9.81 1.77 16.82
CA ALA A 220 9.01 0.61 16.47
C ALA A 220 7.74 0.60 17.32
N LEU A 221 6.59 0.48 16.64
CA LEU A 221 5.31 0.21 17.26
C LEU A 221 4.95 -1.25 17.08
N SER A 222 4.62 -1.94 18.15
CA SER A 222 4.18 -3.34 18.11
C SER A 222 2.77 -3.46 18.65
N TYR A 223 1.98 -4.29 17.98
CA TYR A 223 0.60 -4.56 18.36
C TYR A 223 0.31 -6.07 18.25
N THR A 224 -0.48 -6.60 19.18
CA THR A 224 -0.93 -7.99 19.17
C THR A 224 -2.44 -8.01 18.99
N PRO A 225 -2.96 -8.38 17.79
CA PRO A 225 -4.39 -8.49 17.57
C PRO A 225 -4.98 -9.73 18.25
N ASP A 226 -6.26 -9.68 18.54
CA ASP A 226 -7.04 -10.87 18.88
C ASP A 226 -8.10 -11.17 17.81
N GLU A 227 -8.56 -12.43 17.76
CA GLU A 227 -9.51 -12.86 16.73
C GLU A 227 -10.85 -12.11 16.82
N ALA A 228 -11.36 -11.87 18.04
CA ALA A 228 -12.62 -11.17 18.22
C ALA A 228 -12.55 -9.73 17.72
N GLU A 229 -11.39 -9.08 17.86
CA GLU A 229 -11.13 -7.76 17.31
C GLU A 229 -11.13 -7.81 15.77
N LEU A 230 -10.45 -8.79 15.16
CA LEU A 230 -10.39 -8.94 13.71
C LEU A 230 -11.77 -9.21 13.11
N VAL A 231 -12.60 -10.01 13.77
CA VAL A 231 -14.02 -10.22 13.38
C VAL A 231 -14.83 -8.92 13.45
N ARG A 232 -14.61 -8.09 14.48
CA ARG A 232 -15.26 -6.77 14.54
C ARG A 232 -14.74 -5.84 13.44
N PHE A 233 -13.45 -5.89 13.16
CA PHE A 233 -12.82 -5.10 12.10
C PHE A 233 -13.33 -5.51 10.71
N GLU A 234 -13.57 -6.78 10.46
CA GLU A 234 -14.19 -7.28 9.23
C GLU A 234 -15.54 -6.63 8.96
N ARG A 235 -16.40 -6.54 9.99
CA ARG A 235 -17.70 -5.84 9.86
C ARG A 235 -17.53 -4.38 9.45
N THR A 236 -16.46 -3.74 9.91
CA THR A 236 -16.11 -2.37 9.49
C THR A 236 -15.75 -2.31 8.00
N LEU A 237 -14.96 -3.26 7.49
CA LEU A 237 -14.60 -3.33 6.07
C LEU A 237 -15.83 -3.60 5.20
N VAL A 238 -16.71 -4.52 5.62
CA VAL A 238 -17.99 -4.80 4.96
C VAL A 238 -18.88 -3.56 4.91
N ALA A 239 -18.96 -2.79 6.00
CA ALA A 239 -19.74 -1.56 6.04
C ALA A 239 -19.17 -0.48 5.09
N ILE A 240 -17.83 -0.33 5.04
CA ILE A 240 -17.15 0.58 4.10
C ILE A 240 -17.47 0.16 2.66
N TRP A 241 -17.33 -1.13 2.35
CA TRP A 241 -17.59 -1.65 1.01
C TRP A 241 -19.06 -1.45 0.59
N SER A 242 -20.01 -1.73 1.48
CA SER A 242 -21.43 -1.49 1.23
C SER A 242 -21.72 -0.01 0.96
N ALA A 243 -21.03 0.90 1.65
CA ALA A 243 -21.16 2.34 1.39
C ALA A 243 -20.54 2.73 0.03
N ILE A 244 -19.37 2.18 -0.33
CA ILE A 244 -18.75 2.35 -1.65
C ILE A 244 -19.70 1.87 -2.75
N ARG A 245 -20.26 0.66 -2.63
CA ARG A 245 -21.18 0.08 -3.60
C ARG A 245 -22.47 0.91 -3.75
N ARG A 246 -22.98 1.47 -2.66
CA ARG A 246 -24.14 2.37 -2.69
C ARG A 246 -23.84 3.65 -3.46
N ALA A 247 -22.70 4.29 -3.18
CA ALA A 247 -22.24 5.46 -3.92
C ALA A 247 -22.02 5.14 -5.40
N ALA A 248 -21.47 3.96 -5.71
CA ALA A 248 -21.24 3.51 -7.08
C ALA A 248 -22.53 3.31 -7.87
N ARG A 249 -23.60 2.75 -7.26
CA ARG A 249 -24.88 2.56 -7.93
C ARG A 249 -25.57 3.88 -8.29
N SER A 250 -25.45 4.88 -7.43
CA SER A 250 -26.06 6.20 -7.65
C SER A 250 -25.15 7.19 -8.40
N GLY A 251 -23.85 6.91 -8.48
CA GLY A 251 -22.84 7.87 -8.93
C GLY A 251 -22.59 9.02 -7.93
N ASP A 252 -23.23 8.98 -6.73
CA ASP A 252 -23.16 10.03 -5.71
C ASP A 252 -22.01 9.79 -4.74
N PHE A 253 -20.83 10.26 -5.12
CA PHE A 253 -19.65 10.29 -4.27
C PHE A 253 -19.46 11.69 -3.69
N ARG A 254 -19.95 11.92 -2.48
CA ARG A 254 -19.97 13.26 -1.87
C ARG A 254 -18.60 13.68 -1.38
N PRO A 255 -18.20 14.95 -1.60
CA PRO A 255 -17.00 15.49 -0.99
C PRO A 255 -17.18 15.59 0.53
N ASN A 256 -16.08 15.37 1.25
CA ASN A 256 -15.99 15.55 2.70
C ASN A 256 -14.87 16.54 3.04
N PRO A 257 -15.15 17.87 3.03
CA PRO A 257 -14.15 18.90 3.27
C PRO A 257 -13.49 18.76 4.65
N SER A 258 -12.17 18.84 4.67
CA SER A 258 -11.35 18.78 5.88
C SER A 258 -10.06 19.58 5.69
N ARG A 259 -9.22 19.67 6.73
CA ARG A 259 -7.89 20.28 6.64
C ARG A 259 -6.98 19.57 5.62
N LEU A 260 -7.26 18.32 5.27
CA LEU A 260 -6.49 17.56 4.28
C LEU A 260 -6.76 18.03 2.83
N CYS A 261 -7.78 18.83 2.61
CA CYS A 261 -8.08 19.36 1.26
C CYS A 261 -7.01 20.30 0.72
N ASP A 262 -6.16 20.87 1.58
CA ASP A 262 -5.06 21.75 1.13
C ASP A 262 -3.93 20.95 0.45
N TRP A 263 -3.87 19.66 0.69
CA TRP A 263 -2.92 18.71 0.05
C TRP A 263 -3.59 17.76 -0.95
N CYS A 264 -4.84 18.06 -1.35
CA CYS A 264 -5.57 17.22 -2.30
C CYS A 264 -5.27 17.63 -3.74
N ASP A 265 -4.65 16.75 -4.52
CA ASP A 265 -4.33 17.00 -5.94
C ASP A 265 -5.58 17.29 -6.79
N HIS A 266 -6.74 16.84 -6.33
CA HIS A 266 -8.01 17.02 -7.02
C HIS A 266 -8.83 18.22 -6.50
N LYS A 267 -8.26 19.10 -5.67
CA LYS A 267 -8.97 20.25 -5.08
C LYS A 267 -9.64 21.12 -6.16
N SER A 268 -8.96 21.35 -7.29
CA SER A 268 -9.47 22.14 -8.42
C SER A 268 -10.70 21.54 -9.12
N ARG A 269 -10.93 20.22 -8.95
CA ARG A 269 -12.10 19.50 -9.51
C ARG A 269 -13.22 19.32 -8.49
N CYS A 270 -12.96 19.68 -7.23
CA CYS A 270 -13.89 19.44 -6.14
C CYS A 270 -14.99 20.53 -6.07
N PRO A 271 -16.29 20.15 -6.06
CA PRO A 271 -17.38 21.13 -6.02
C PRO A 271 -17.41 21.94 -4.72
N SER A 272 -16.85 21.44 -3.63
CA SER A 272 -16.71 22.21 -2.39
C SER A 272 -15.75 23.40 -2.51
N PHE A 273 -14.95 23.46 -3.58
CA PHE A 273 -14.01 24.54 -3.89
C PHE A 273 -14.28 25.16 -5.25
N GLY A 274 -15.53 25.02 -5.76
CA GLY A 274 -15.94 25.62 -7.04
C GLY A 274 -15.53 24.83 -8.29
N GLY A 275 -14.95 23.64 -8.12
CA GLY A 275 -14.57 22.79 -9.24
C GLY A 275 -15.74 21.99 -9.82
N THR A 276 -15.48 21.39 -10.98
CA THR A 276 -16.45 20.54 -11.68
C THR A 276 -15.96 19.09 -11.68
N VAL A 277 -16.80 18.19 -11.15
CA VAL A 277 -16.52 16.76 -11.15
C VAL A 277 -16.70 16.22 -12.58
N PRO A 278 -15.77 15.37 -13.09
CA PRO A 278 -15.98 14.69 -14.36
C PRO A 278 -17.28 13.86 -14.36
N PRO A 279 -17.88 13.61 -15.53
CA PRO A 279 -19.01 12.70 -15.65
C PRO A 279 -18.67 11.35 -15.01
N TYR A 280 -19.62 10.74 -14.29
CA TYR A 280 -19.39 9.45 -13.68
C TYR A 280 -19.25 8.36 -14.76
N PRO A 281 -18.10 7.65 -14.84
CA PRO A 281 -17.86 6.68 -15.91
C PRO A 281 -18.63 5.36 -15.70
N GLY A 282 -19.35 5.22 -14.60
CA GLY A 282 -19.91 3.96 -14.14
C GLY A 282 -18.97 3.18 -13.24
N TRP A 283 -19.48 2.12 -12.62
CA TRP A 283 -18.63 1.20 -11.85
C TRP A 283 -17.72 0.42 -12.81
N PRO A 284 -16.42 0.34 -12.53
CA PRO A 284 -15.50 -0.36 -13.44
C PRO A 284 -15.93 -1.82 -13.65
N ASP A 285 -16.11 -2.20 -14.91
CA ASP A 285 -16.38 -3.58 -15.26
C ASP A 285 -15.13 -4.44 -14.95
N PRO A 286 -15.27 -5.58 -14.30
CA PRO A 286 -14.17 -6.52 -14.11
C PRO A 286 -13.38 -6.85 -15.39
N ALA A 287 -14.04 -6.86 -16.55
CA ALA A 287 -13.41 -7.12 -17.84
C ALA A 287 -12.53 -5.98 -18.37
N GLY A 288 -12.76 -4.73 -17.90
CA GLY A 288 -12.04 -3.52 -18.35
C GLY A 288 -10.95 -3.03 -17.41
N ALA A 289 -10.74 -3.66 -16.25
CA ALA A 289 -9.74 -3.23 -15.29
C ALA A 289 -8.32 -3.58 -15.76
N GLY A 290 -7.67 -2.63 -16.45
CA GLY A 290 -6.28 -2.72 -16.89
C GLY A 290 -5.28 -2.91 -15.74
N ALA A 291 -4.00 -3.04 -16.09
CA ALA A 291 -2.88 -3.33 -15.20
C ALA A 291 -2.86 -2.45 -13.93
N GLU A 292 -2.46 -3.07 -12.82
CA GLU A 292 -2.15 -2.41 -11.55
C GLU A 292 -1.13 -1.31 -11.78
N THR A 293 -1.41 -0.12 -11.34
CA THR A 293 -0.44 0.97 -11.40
C THR A 293 0.62 0.75 -10.32
N ALA A 294 1.84 1.25 -10.56
CA ALA A 294 2.93 1.25 -9.56
C ALA A 294 2.51 1.81 -8.20
N ARG A 295 1.42 2.54 -8.16
CA ARG A 295 0.80 3.15 -6.99
C ARG A 295 0.17 2.13 -6.01
N ASP A 296 -0.41 1.03 -6.51
CA ASP A 296 -0.97 -0.02 -5.64
C ASP A 296 0.11 -0.80 -4.88
N ARG A 297 1.40 -0.62 -5.25
CA ARG A 297 2.57 -1.22 -4.59
C ARG A 297 3.29 -0.25 -3.63
N ALA A 298 3.08 1.05 -3.75
CA ALA A 298 3.81 2.09 -3.01
C ALA A 298 3.03 2.64 -1.79
N GLU A 299 1.87 2.09 -1.48
CA GLU A 299 1.00 2.43 -0.36
C GLU A 299 0.93 1.28 0.67
#